data_97706bdee9cf1b5835c65117dcbbde15
#
_entry.id   97706bdee9cf1b5835c65117dcbbde15
#
_cell.length_a   1.000
_cell.length_b   1.000
_cell.length_c   1.000
_cell.angle_alpha   90.00
_cell.angle_beta   90.00
_cell.angle_gamma   90.00
#
_symmetry.space_group_name_H-M   'P 1'
#
loop_
_entity.id
_entity.type
_entity.pdbx_description
1 polymer ?
#
loop_
_entity_poly.entity_id
_entity_poly.type
_entity_poly.pdbx_seq_one_letter_code
_entity_poly.pdbx_strand_id
1 'polypeptide(L)'
;MTTFTDEQIAIRDMTRDVVRREIIPFAAQWDRDETVPLDTVLRLGMLGLFGVCAPAEWGGAGADFLAYMLMTEELAYGDAGICNMVNAANSFGAKVRDAGTPGQKERFLRPVASGEALGCLLMTEPHAGSDAAAMRTRAVRHGDTYVLNGAKCFITSGRSAEYAVIFAVTDPGAGKRGLSAFLTRTDRPGYRVVRQESKLGHRTNDTCQIALEDLEVPAANLLGQPGDGLRIALAAMDSTRVAAAAQAIGVAQAAHAAALAYARERQAFGKPIIEHQAVAFRLAEMATQIEVARQMCHHVARLKSAGVRCVKEASMAKLFAAEMSEKVCSAAIQIHGGYGYVSDFPVEKYYRDARVFQIYDGTNEVQKILISRELSAGR
;
A
#
# COMPACT_ATOMS: atom_id res chain seq x y z
N MET A 1 0.09 24.46 15.29
CA MET A 1 0.02 23.96 13.89
C MET A 1 1.31 23.19 13.65
N THR A 2 1.21 21.93 13.25
CA THR A 2 2.38 21.13 12.86
C THR A 2 2.84 21.67 11.50
N THR A 3 3.94 22.41 11.49
CA THR A 3 4.53 22.96 10.26
C THR A 3 5.19 21.84 9.48
N PHE A 4 4.79 21.65 8.23
CA PHE A 4 5.52 20.80 7.27
C PHE A 4 6.73 21.55 6.74
N THR A 5 7.78 20.85 6.34
CA THR A 5 8.91 21.43 5.63
C THR A 5 8.52 21.80 4.20
N ASP A 6 9.29 22.69 3.56
CA ASP A 6 9.06 23.09 2.17
C ASP A 6 9.11 21.86 1.22
N GLU A 7 10.00 20.91 1.47
CA GLU A 7 10.08 19.66 0.71
C GLU A 7 8.81 18.80 0.87
N GLN A 8 8.33 18.63 2.10
CA GLN A 8 7.08 17.89 2.38
C GLN A 8 5.89 18.54 1.68
N ILE A 9 5.79 19.87 1.71
CA ILE A 9 4.78 20.66 1.02
C ILE A 9 4.89 20.47 -0.50
N ALA A 10 6.10 20.56 -1.05
CA ALA A 10 6.34 20.41 -2.49
C ALA A 10 5.91 19.03 -3.01
N ILE A 11 6.30 17.95 -2.32
CA ILE A 11 5.91 16.58 -2.69
C ILE A 11 4.40 16.40 -2.61
N ARG A 12 3.77 16.85 -1.53
CA ARG A 12 2.31 16.79 -1.36
C ARG A 12 1.58 17.54 -2.49
N ASP A 13 1.96 18.78 -2.74
CA ASP A 13 1.26 19.67 -3.67
C ASP A 13 1.46 19.22 -5.13
N MET A 14 2.67 18.77 -5.49
CA MET A 14 2.96 18.14 -6.77
C MET A 14 2.08 16.88 -6.97
N THR A 15 1.99 16.01 -5.95
CA THR A 15 1.16 14.81 -6.01
C THR A 15 -0.31 15.17 -6.17
N ARG A 16 -0.81 16.14 -5.41
CA ARG A 16 -2.19 16.64 -5.51
C ARG A 16 -2.52 17.17 -6.90
N ASP A 17 -1.61 17.91 -7.51
CA ASP A 17 -1.80 18.47 -8.84
C ASP A 17 -1.89 17.39 -9.92
N VAL A 18 -1.03 16.37 -9.86
CA VAL A 18 -1.09 15.22 -10.77
C VAL A 18 -2.37 14.43 -10.56
N VAL A 19 -2.73 14.14 -9.31
CA VAL A 19 -3.97 13.42 -8.96
C VAL A 19 -5.20 14.12 -9.53
N ARG A 20 -5.29 15.44 -9.38
CA ARG A 20 -6.42 16.22 -9.92
C ARG A 20 -6.51 16.22 -11.44
N ARG A 21 -5.38 16.23 -12.12
CA ARG A 21 -5.34 16.32 -13.59
C ARG A 21 -5.39 14.97 -14.28
N GLU A 22 -4.77 13.95 -13.71
CA GLU A 22 -4.46 12.72 -14.44
C GLU A 22 -5.12 11.47 -13.82
N ILE A 23 -5.68 11.55 -12.61
CA ILE A 23 -6.30 10.41 -11.95
C ILE A 23 -7.80 10.62 -11.75
N ILE A 24 -8.20 11.66 -11.01
CA ILE A 24 -9.60 11.88 -10.64
C ILE A 24 -10.56 11.86 -11.85
N PRO A 25 -10.25 12.50 -13.00
CA PRO A 25 -11.15 12.50 -14.14
C PRO A 25 -11.43 11.12 -14.74
N PHE A 26 -10.56 10.16 -14.52
CA PHE A 26 -10.60 8.84 -15.16
C PHE A 26 -10.87 7.69 -14.17
N ALA A 27 -10.70 7.91 -12.86
CA ALA A 27 -10.75 6.87 -11.83
C ALA A 27 -12.06 6.05 -11.84
N ALA A 28 -13.20 6.70 -12.04
CA ALA A 28 -14.49 6.02 -12.11
C ALA A 28 -14.61 5.12 -13.35
N GLN A 29 -14.06 5.52 -14.49
CA GLN A 29 -14.05 4.71 -15.70
C GLN A 29 -13.11 3.51 -15.55
N TRP A 30 -11.88 3.72 -15.06
CA TRP A 30 -10.94 2.64 -14.81
C TRP A 30 -11.46 1.60 -13.82
N ASP A 31 -12.17 2.04 -12.76
CA ASP A 31 -12.79 1.13 -11.79
C ASP A 31 -13.90 0.28 -12.43
N ARG A 32 -14.79 0.89 -13.24
CA ARG A 32 -15.86 0.16 -13.95
C ARG A 32 -15.30 -0.88 -14.92
N ASP A 33 -14.27 -0.51 -15.66
CA ASP A 33 -13.66 -1.36 -16.70
C ASP A 33 -12.62 -2.34 -16.12
N GLU A 34 -12.36 -2.29 -14.81
CA GLU A 34 -11.27 -3.03 -14.13
C GLU A 34 -9.92 -2.85 -14.84
N THR A 35 -9.68 -1.64 -15.37
CA THR A 35 -8.48 -1.31 -16.14
C THR A 35 -7.36 -0.84 -15.23
N VAL A 36 -6.16 -1.40 -15.43
CA VAL A 36 -4.91 -0.93 -14.80
C VAL A 36 -4.31 0.16 -15.68
N PRO A 37 -4.29 1.44 -15.27
CA PRO A 37 -3.75 2.53 -16.07
C PRO A 37 -2.21 2.58 -15.95
N LEU A 38 -1.52 1.60 -16.52
CA LEU A 38 -0.09 1.38 -16.34
C LEU A 38 0.75 2.60 -16.75
N ASP A 39 0.40 3.25 -17.88
CA ASP A 39 1.11 4.46 -18.34
C ASP A 39 1.04 5.60 -17.32
N THR A 40 -0.13 5.80 -16.70
CA THR A 40 -0.29 6.78 -15.61
C THR A 40 0.55 6.39 -14.40
N VAL A 41 0.56 5.12 -14.02
CA VAL A 41 1.36 4.61 -12.89
C VAL A 41 2.85 4.80 -13.12
N LEU A 42 3.36 4.46 -14.31
CA LEU A 42 4.77 4.66 -14.66
C LEU A 42 5.14 6.16 -14.70
N ARG A 43 4.23 7.01 -15.19
CA ARG A 43 4.43 8.46 -15.13
C ARG A 43 4.55 8.99 -13.69
N LEU A 44 3.78 8.46 -12.74
CA LEU A 44 3.95 8.78 -11.32
C LEU A 44 5.35 8.38 -10.83
N GLY A 45 5.86 7.24 -11.29
CA GLY A 45 7.23 6.80 -11.01
C GLY A 45 8.27 7.80 -11.53
N MET A 46 8.17 8.23 -12.79
CA MET A 46 9.07 9.22 -13.39
C MET A 46 9.02 10.60 -12.69
N LEU A 47 7.94 10.90 -11.97
CA LEU A 47 7.84 12.07 -11.08
C LEU A 47 8.50 11.85 -9.70
N GLY A 48 9.17 10.71 -9.49
CA GLY A 48 9.89 10.37 -8.26
C GLY A 48 9.04 9.69 -7.18
N LEU A 49 7.77 9.33 -7.48
CA LEU A 49 6.86 8.79 -6.46
C LEU A 49 7.10 7.31 -6.12
N PHE A 50 7.95 6.58 -6.88
CA PHE A 50 8.33 5.20 -6.56
C PHE A 50 9.52 5.09 -5.60
N GLY A 51 10.25 6.18 -5.43
CA GLY A 51 11.47 6.23 -4.62
C GLY A 51 11.51 7.38 -3.63
N VAL A 52 10.36 7.78 -3.03
CA VAL A 52 10.29 8.96 -2.15
C VAL A 52 11.33 8.92 -1.03
N CYS A 53 11.47 7.78 -0.34
CA CYS A 53 12.45 7.59 0.73
C CYS A 53 13.74 6.89 0.28
N ALA A 54 13.92 6.61 -1.01
CA ALA A 54 15.16 6.06 -1.51
C ALA A 54 16.20 7.18 -1.67
N PRO A 55 17.49 6.92 -1.33
CA PRO A 55 18.54 7.93 -1.49
C PRO A 55 18.70 8.38 -2.93
N ALA A 56 19.09 9.63 -3.14
CA ALA A 56 19.31 10.22 -4.46
C ALA A 56 20.38 9.48 -5.29
N GLU A 57 21.41 8.93 -4.63
CA GLU A 57 22.43 8.10 -5.28
C GLU A 57 21.85 6.86 -5.97
N TRP A 58 20.65 6.42 -5.57
CA TRP A 58 19.92 5.30 -6.17
C TRP A 58 18.69 5.74 -6.97
N GLY A 59 18.61 7.01 -7.36
CA GLY A 59 17.52 7.54 -8.20
C GLY A 59 16.25 7.94 -7.45
N GLY A 60 16.27 7.94 -6.11
CA GLY A 60 15.13 8.36 -5.30
C GLY A 60 15.15 9.85 -4.94
N ALA A 61 14.08 10.32 -4.28
CA ALA A 61 13.97 11.72 -3.83
C ALA A 61 14.76 12.00 -2.53
N GLY A 62 15.07 10.97 -1.74
CA GLY A 62 15.76 11.13 -0.45
C GLY A 62 14.92 11.79 0.64
N ALA A 63 13.62 11.93 0.41
CA ALA A 63 12.71 12.60 1.34
C ALA A 63 12.40 11.73 2.57
N ASP A 64 11.86 12.36 3.61
CA ASP A 64 11.54 11.68 4.84
C ASP A 64 10.23 10.85 4.77
N PHE A 65 9.99 10.06 5.81
CA PHE A 65 8.83 9.17 5.83
C PHE A 65 7.49 9.93 5.94
N LEU A 66 7.47 11.15 6.49
CA LEU A 66 6.27 11.98 6.54
C LEU A 66 5.90 12.49 5.15
N ALA A 67 6.87 12.89 4.32
CA ALA A 67 6.63 13.26 2.92
C ALA A 67 6.00 12.10 2.13
N TYR A 68 6.47 10.86 2.36
CA TYR A 68 5.88 9.67 1.78
C TYR A 68 4.42 9.46 2.22
N MET A 69 4.08 9.71 3.49
CA MET A 69 2.69 9.60 3.96
C MET A 69 1.79 10.68 3.37
N LEU A 70 2.27 11.90 3.23
CA LEU A 70 1.54 13.00 2.57
C LEU A 70 1.25 12.67 1.10
N MET A 71 2.26 12.16 0.38
CA MET A 71 2.08 11.65 -0.98
C MET A 71 1.03 10.53 -1.05
N THR A 72 1.11 9.54 -0.15
CA THR A 72 0.20 8.40 -0.11
C THR A 72 -1.25 8.84 0.13
N GLU A 73 -1.49 9.80 1.02
CA GLU A 73 -2.81 10.36 1.29
C GLU A 73 -3.40 11.03 0.03
N GLU A 74 -2.61 11.85 -0.69
CA GLU A 74 -3.06 12.53 -1.92
C GLU A 74 -3.32 11.54 -3.06
N LEU A 75 -2.47 10.53 -3.24
CA LEU A 75 -2.71 9.48 -4.26
C LEU A 75 -4.00 8.71 -3.97
N ALA A 76 -4.21 8.29 -2.73
CA ALA A 76 -5.39 7.53 -2.32
C ALA A 76 -6.68 8.37 -2.38
N TYR A 77 -6.59 9.70 -2.22
CA TYR A 77 -7.70 10.61 -2.50
C TYR A 77 -8.17 10.52 -3.95
N GLY A 78 -7.24 10.32 -4.89
CA GLY A 78 -7.57 10.14 -6.30
C GLY A 78 -8.04 8.74 -6.64
N ASP A 79 -7.21 7.74 -6.31
CA ASP A 79 -7.51 6.33 -6.54
C ASP A 79 -6.69 5.40 -5.64
N ALA A 80 -7.37 4.54 -4.89
CA ALA A 80 -6.75 3.64 -3.93
C ALA A 80 -5.94 2.51 -4.60
N GLY A 81 -6.36 2.02 -5.77
CA GLY A 81 -5.68 0.96 -6.49
C GLY A 81 -4.35 1.44 -7.09
N ILE A 82 -4.34 2.61 -7.72
CA ILE A 82 -3.11 3.26 -8.22
C ILE A 82 -2.16 3.54 -7.05
N CYS A 83 -2.67 4.11 -5.95
CA CYS A 83 -1.88 4.35 -4.74
C CYS A 83 -1.22 3.07 -4.23
N ASN A 84 -1.94 1.93 -4.26
CA ASN A 84 -1.40 0.65 -3.83
C ASN A 84 -0.24 0.15 -4.70
N MET A 85 -0.28 0.38 -6.03
CA MET A 85 0.84 0.05 -6.93
C MET A 85 2.08 0.90 -6.63
N VAL A 86 1.91 2.21 -6.40
CA VAL A 86 3.01 3.11 -5.99
C VAL A 86 3.60 2.69 -4.65
N ASN A 87 2.75 2.33 -3.69
CA ASN A 87 3.20 1.83 -2.38
C ASN A 87 3.93 0.48 -2.48
N ALA A 88 3.53 -0.41 -3.40
CA ALA A 88 4.24 -1.66 -3.66
C ALA A 88 5.66 -1.41 -4.20
N ALA A 89 5.82 -0.46 -5.12
CA ALA A 89 7.14 -0.04 -5.64
C ALA A 89 8.03 0.53 -4.52
N ASN A 90 7.51 1.43 -3.68
CA ASN A 90 8.25 1.96 -2.51
C ASN A 90 8.61 0.85 -1.50
N SER A 91 7.71 -0.10 -1.27
CA SER A 91 7.95 -1.26 -0.38
C SER A 91 9.03 -2.20 -0.93
N PHE A 92 9.03 -2.45 -2.23
CA PHE A 92 10.10 -3.19 -2.92
C PHE A 92 11.43 -2.46 -2.75
N GLY A 93 11.45 -1.16 -3.09
CA GLY A 93 12.65 -0.31 -2.97
C GLY A 93 13.22 -0.29 -1.56
N ALA A 94 12.38 -0.18 -0.53
CA ALA A 94 12.80 -0.19 0.87
C ALA A 94 13.53 -1.50 1.24
N LYS A 95 13.04 -2.67 0.80
CA LYS A 95 13.69 -3.95 1.09
C LYS A 95 15.04 -4.09 0.41
N VAL A 96 15.15 -3.64 -0.84
CA VAL A 96 16.42 -3.67 -1.57
C VAL A 96 17.40 -2.64 -0.99
N ARG A 97 16.93 -1.45 -0.62
CA ARG A 97 17.75 -0.43 0.04
C ARG A 97 18.37 -0.94 1.33
N ASP A 98 17.58 -1.60 2.17
CA ASP A 98 17.95 -1.95 3.54
C ASP A 98 18.75 -3.27 3.62
N ALA A 99 18.56 -4.21 2.70
CA ALA A 99 19.19 -5.54 2.75
C ALA A 99 20.05 -5.86 1.52
N GLY A 100 20.02 -5.06 0.47
CA GLY A 100 20.74 -5.33 -0.78
C GLY A 100 22.21 -4.89 -0.75
N THR A 101 23.04 -5.63 -1.46
CA THR A 101 24.42 -5.23 -1.77
C THR A 101 24.44 -4.04 -2.73
N PRO A 102 25.54 -3.28 -2.88
CA PRO A 102 25.65 -2.19 -3.86
C PRO A 102 25.28 -2.63 -5.29
N GLY A 103 25.73 -3.81 -5.72
CA GLY A 103 25.38 -4.34 -7.05
C GLY A 103 23.91 -4.71 -7.21
N GLN A 104 23.26 -5.19 -6.14
CA GLN A 104 21.82 -5.44 -6.13
C GLN A 104 21.02 -4.11 -6.15
N LYS A 105 21.47 -3.09 -5.42
CA LYS A 105 20.84 -1.76 -5.44
C LYS A 105 20.93 -1.14 -6.82
N GLU A 106 22.07 -1.22 -7.48
CA GLU A 106 22.23 -0.73 -8.86
C GLU A 106 21.27 -1.41 -9.83
N ARG A 107 21.14 -2.75 -9.74
CA ARG A 107 20.35 -3.54 -10.70
C ARG A 107 18.86 -3.54 -10.43
N PHE A 108 18.41 -3.38 -9.19
CA PHE A 108 17.02 -3.58 -8.79
C PHE A 108 16.40 -2.35 -8.11
N LEU A 109 17.16 -1.60 -7.28
CA LEU A 109 16.63 -0.42 -6.61
C LEU A 109 16.60 0.78 -7.54
N ARG A 110 17.71 1.07 -8.24
CA ARG A 110 17.80 2.24 -9.11
C ARG A 110 16.67 2.32 -10.13
N PRO A 111 16.41 1.30 -10.98
CA PRO A 111 15.36 1.40 -11.99
C PRO A 111 13.95 1.54 -11.39
N VAL A 112 13.71 1.00 -10.19
CA VAL A 112 12.41 1.18 -9.52
C VAL A 112 12.33 2.57 -8.91
N ALA A 113 13.36 3.02 -8.19
CA ALA A 113 13.33 4.32 -7.51
C ALA A 113 13.31 5.51 -8.50
N SER A 114 13.92 5.36 -9.69
CA SER A 114 13.85 6.35 -10.77
C SER A 114 12.52 6.33 -11.56
N GLY A 115 11.67 5.33 -11.32
CA GLY A 115 10.38 5.19 -12.01
C GLY A 115 10.44 4.51 -13.37
N GLU A 116 11.60 3.96 -13.75
CA GLU A 116 11.76 3.23 -15.01
C GLU A 116 11.07 1.85 -14.99
N ALA A 117 10.87 1.28 -13.81
CA ALA A 117 10.30 -0.04 -13.63
C ALA A 117 9.44 -0.14 -12.37
N LEU A 118 8.52 -1.10 -12.34
CA LEU A 118 7.76 -1.47 -11.15
C LEU A 118 8.40 -2.63 -10.40
N GLY A 119 8.26 -2.64 -9.07
CA GLY A 119 8.66 -3.73 -8.21
C GLY A 119 7.48 -4.29 -7.42
N CYS A 120 7.45 -5.63 -7.24
CA CYS A 120 6.43 -6.31 -6.45
C CYS A 120 7.02 -7.22 -5.37
N LEU A 121 6.16 -7.65 -4.41
CA LEU A 121 6.52 -8.47 -3.28
C LEU A 121 5.69 -9.76 -3.27
N LEU A 122 6.33 -10.92 -3.38
CA LEU A 122 5.69 -12.23 -3.39
C LEU A 122 5.85 -12.90 -2.02
N MET A 123 4.94 -12.58 -1.10
CA MET A 123 4.99 -13.13 0.27
C MET A 123 3.82 -14.08 0.52
N THR A 124 2.59 -13.63 0.37
CA THR A 124 1.36 -14.34 0.72
C THR A 124 1.17 -15.59 -0.15
N GLU A 125 0.73 -16.68 0.48
CA GLU A 125 0.39 -17.95 -0.17
C GLU A 125 -1.08 -18.33 0.14
N PRO A 126 -1.71 -19.22 -0.64
CA PRO A 126 -3.11 -19.60 -0.42
C PRO A 126 -3.45 -20.07 1.00
N HIS A 127 -2.48 -20.61 1.72
CA HIS A 127 -2.63 -21.11 3.08
C HIS A 127 -1.85 -20.31 4.15
N ALA A 128 -1.10 -19.28 3.76
CA ALA A 128 -0.22 -18.49 4.64
C ALA A 128 -0.34 -16.99 4.35
N GLY A 129 -1.24 -16.32 5.04
CA GLY A 129 -1.40 -14.86 5.04
C GLY A 129 -0.89 -14.26 6.35
N SER A 130 -1.73 -14.19 7.38
CA SER A 130 -1.37 -13.65 8.71
C SER A 130 -0.26 -14.46 9.37
N ASP A 131 -0.23 -15.77 9.17
CA ASP A 131 0.89 -16.63 9.56
C ASP A 131 1.91 -16.76 8.41
N ALA A 132 2.64 -15.69 8.17
CA ALA A 132 3.65 -15.63 7.12
C ALA A 132 4.80 -16.65 7.31
N ALA A 133 5.02 -17.12 8.54
CA ALA A 133 6.04 -18.12 8.82
C ALA A 133 5.64 -19.52 8.32
N ALA A 134 4.37 -19.76 8.04
CA ALA A 134 3.85 -21.04 7.55
C ALA A 134 3.95 -21.18 6.02
N MET A 135 4.64 -20.28 5.30
CA MET A 135 4.81 -20.38 3.85
C MET A 135 5.51 -21.67 3.43
N ARG A 136 5.18 -22.17 2.23
CA ARG A 136 5.64 -23.46 1.70
C ARG A 136 6.37 -23.37 0.37
N THR A 137 6.40 -22.21 -0.29
CA THR A 137 7.22 -21.98 -1.48
C THR A 137 8.66 -22.34 -1.13
N ARG A 138 9.28 -23.24 -1.90
CA ARG A 138 10.63 -23.74 -1.66
C ARG A 138 11.64 -23.11 -2.58
N ALA A 139 12.87 -22.94 -2.10
CA ALA A 139 14.03 -22.55 -2.87
C ALA A 139 15.15 -23.57 -2.58
N VAL A 140 15.47 -24.41 -3.55
CA VAL A 140 16.51 -25.43 -3.45
C VAL A 140 17.77 -24.95 -4.18
N ARG A 141 18.91 -25.01 -3.52
CA ARG A 141 20.20 -24.59 -4.11
C ARG A 141 20.79 -25.65 -4.99
N HIS A 142 21.17 -25.30 -6.21
CA HIS A 142 21.93 -26.09 -7.16
C HIS A 142 23.14 -25.28 -7.63
N GLY A 143 24.30 -25.51 -6.99
CA GLY A 143 25.50 -24.73 -7.27
C GLY A 143 25.33 -23.24 -7.03
N ASP A 144 25.43 -22.44 -8.08
CA ASP A 144 25.28 -20.98 -8.05
C ASP A 144 23.88 -20.50 -8.39
N THR A 145 22.88 -21.39 -8.38
CA THR A 145 21.48 -21.08 -8.68
C THR A 145 20.57 -21.64 -7.58
N TYR A 146 19.47 -20.96 -7.30
CA TYR A 146 18.33 -21.50 -6.56
C TYR A 146 17.18 -21.77 -7.53
N VAL A 147 16.52 -22.91 -7.35
CA VAL A 147 15.29 -23.27 -8.09
C VAL A 147 14.12 -23.09 -7.14
N LEU A 148 13.19 -22.19 -7.53
CA LEU A 148 12.03 -21.83 -6.71
C LEU A 148 10.77 -22.51 -7.26
N ASN A 149 10.03 -23.17 -6.36
CA ASN A 149 8.76 -23.82 -6.66
C ASN A 149 7.70 -23.48 -5.61
N GLY A 150 6.50 -23.10 -6.06
CA GLY A 150 5.39 -22.76 -5.19
C GLY A 150 4.32 -21.89 -5.82
N ALA A 151 3.41 -21.39 -4.99
CA ALA A 151 2.33 -20.51 -5.42
C ALA A 151 2.21 -19.31 -4.49
N LYS A 152 2.02 -18.13 -5.07
CA LYS A 152 1.80 -16.87 -4.36
C LYS A 152 0.46 -16.29 -4.77
N CYS A 153 -0.23 -15.61 -3.85
CA CYS A 153 -1.52 -15.00 -4.11
C CYS A 153 -1.62 -13.58 -3.57
N PHE A 154 -2.56 -12.84 -4.12
CA PHE A 154 -2.82 -11.43 -3.78
C PHE A 154 -1.60 -10.53 -4.01
N ILE A 155 -0.86 -10.78 -5.08
CA ILE A 155 0.37 -10.03 -5.40
C ILE A 155 0.01 -8.78 -6.20
N THR A 156 0.12 -7.62 -5.55
CA THR A 156 -0.03 -6.30 -6.19
C THR A 156 1.08 -6.11 -7.22
N SER A 157 0.72 -5.62 -8.41
CA SER A 157 1.61 -5.47 -9.56
C SER A 157 2.25 -6.78 -10.03
N GLY A 158 1.60 -7.92 -9.73
CA GLY A 158 2.17 -9.24 -10.07
C GLY A 158 2.33 -9.48 -11.57
N ARG A 159 1.56 -8.81 -12.41
CA ARG A 159 1.67 -8.82 -13.87
C ARG A 159 2.50 -7.66 -14.40
N SER A 160 2.31 -6.47 -13.82
CA SER A 160 2.85 -5.21 -14.34
C SER A 160 4.27 -4.93 -13.87
N ALA A 161 4.76 -5.58 -12.79
CA ALA A 161 6.09 -5.33 -12.28
C ALA A 161 7.17 -6.09 -13.08
N GLU A 162 8.31 -5.45 -13.31
CA GLU A 162 9.50 -6.04 -13.94
C GLU A 162 10.40 -6.77 -12.93
N TYR A 163 10.32 -6.39 -11.66
CA TYR A 163 11.15 -6.94 -10.58
C TYR A 163 10.30 -7.45 -9.42
N ALA A 164 10.76 -8.55 -8.83
CA ALA A 164 10.12 -9.16 -7.69
C ALA A 164 11.10 -9.44 -6.55
N VAL A 165 10.65 -9.24 -5.29
CA VAL A 165 11.22 -9.88 -4.11
C VAL A 165 10.35 -11.10 -3.79
N ILE A 166 10.93 -12.30 -3.84
CA ILE A 166 10.24 -13.56 -3.56
C ILE A 166 10.71 -14.12 -2.22
N PHE A 167 9.78 -14.40 -1.30
CA PHE A 167 10.08 -15.09 -0.05
C PHE A 167 9.81 -16.58 -0.20
N ALA A 168 10.81 -17.41 0.17
CA ALA A 168 10.74 -18.86 0.05
C ALA A 168 11.51 -19.57 1.17
N VAL A 169 11.19 -20.83 1.41
CA VAL A 169 11.83 -21.70 2.38
C VAL A 169 13.09 -22.28 1.76
N THR A 170 14.25 -21.97 2.34
CA THR A 170 15.56 -22.56 1.99
C THR A 170 15.97 -23.68 2.94
N ASP A 171 15.50 -23.64 4.20
CA ASP A 171 15.75 -24.67 5.21
C ASP A 171 14.46 -25.00 5.98
N PRO A 172 13.76 -26.08 5.63
CA PRO A 172 12.54 -26.47 6.33
C PRO A 172 12.73 -26.80 7.82
N GLY A 173 13.95 -27.22 8.21
CA GLY A 173 14.26 -27.59 9.59
C GLY A 173 14.51 -26.42 10.52
N ALA A 174 14.82 -25.24 9.99
CA ALA A 174 15.16 -24.06 10.78
C ALA A 174 13.94 -23.20 11.19
N GLY A 175 12.70 -23.60 10.87
CA GLY A 175 11.48 -22.87 11.22
C GLY A 175 11.52 -21.43 10.72
N LYS A 176 11.31 -20.45 11.59
CA LYS A 176 11.31 -19.02 11.23
C LYS A 176 12.62 -18.52 10.62
N ARG A 177 13.73 -19.17 10.88
CA ARG A 177 15.06 -18.87 10.32
C ARG A 177 15.33 -19.63 9.01
N GLY A 178 14.39 -20.44 8.54
CA GLY A 178 14.49 -21.15 7.28
C GLY A 178 14.00 -20.38 6.06
N LEU A 179 13.51 -19.15 6.23
CA LEU A 179 13.01 -18.32 5.14
C LEU A 179 14.09 -17.41 4.58
N SER A 180 14.15 -17.31 3.26
CA SER A 180 15.06 -16.42 2.53
C SER A 180 14.30 -15.54 1.55
N ALA A 181 14.92 -14.46 1.11
CA ALA A 181 14.36 -13.53 0.13
C ALA A 181 15.23 -13.49 -1.13
N PHE A 182 14.61 -13.45 -2.30
CA PHE A 182 15.28 -13.51 -3.60
C PHE A 182 14.84 -12.36 -4.50
N LEU A 183 15.78 -11.73 -5.18
CA LEU A 183 15.54 -10.73 -6.21
C LEU A 183 15.53 -11.40 -7.59
N THR A 184 14.50 -11.12 -8.40
CA THR A 184 14.42 -11.65 -9.75
C THR A 184 13.67 -10.71 -10.68
N ARG A 185 13.82 -10.91 -11.99
CA ARG A 185 12.92 -10.36 -13.01
C ARG A 185 11.69 -11.25 -13.12
N THR A 186 10.55 -10.63 -13.44
CA THR A 186 9.27 -11.34 -13.60
C THR A 186 9.07 -11.96 -14.99
N ASP A 187 9.90 -11.56 -15.97
CA ASP A 187 9.90 -12.12 -17.33
C ASP A 187 10.70 -13.43 -17.46
N ARG A 188 11.24 -13.95 -16.36
CA ARG A 188 12.00 -15.21 -16.39
C ARG A 188 11.09 -16.44 -16.58
N PRO A 189 11.55 -17.45 -17.33
CA PRO A 189 10.92 -18.77 -17.33
C PRO A 189 10.68 -19.27 -15.91
N GLY A 190 9.50 -19.83 -15.66
CA GLY A 190 9.11 -20.30 -14.33
C GLY A 190 8.38 -19.25 -13.46
N TYR A 191 8.35 -17.97 -13.82
CA TYR A 191 7.43 -16.99 -13.24
C TYR A 191 6.16 -16.92 -14.09
N ARG A 192 5.05 -17.41 -13.59
CA ARG A 192 3.81 -17.47 -14.36
C ARG A 192 2.67 -16.78 -13.63
N VAL A 193 2.10 -15.76 -14.26
CA VAL A 193 0.83 -15.15 -13.82
C VAL A 193 -0.31 -16.14 -14.13
N VAL A 194 -0.91 -16.73 -13.11
CA VAL A 194 -2.02 -17.69 -13.24
C VAL A 194 -3.30 -16.96 -13.60
N ARG A 195 -3.59 -15.91 -12.83
CA ARG A 195 -4.75 -15.03 -13.07
C ARG A 195 -4.58 -13.69 -12.35
N GLN A 196 -5.29 -12.69 -12.84
CA GLN A 196 -5.59 -11.46 -12.10
C GLN A 196 -6.92 -11.67 -11.35
N GLU A 197 -6.97 -11.26 -10.08
CA GLU A 197 -8.17 -11.39 -9.27
C GLU A 197 -9.20 -10.32 -9.65
N SER A 198 -10.46 -10.72 -9.84
CA SER A 198 -11.59 -9.79 -9.80
C SER A 198 -11.89 -9.44 -8.34
N LYS A 199 -11.98 -8.16 -8.04
CA LYS A 199 -11.98 -7.66 -6.66
C LYS A 199 -13.20 -6.82 -6.35
N LEU A 200 -13.55 -6.72 -5.08
CA LEU A 200 -14.58 -5.81 -4.59
C LEU A 200 -14.22 -4.35 -4.88
N GLY A 201 -12.99 -3.94 -4.54
CA GLY A 201 -12.43 -2.60 -4.72
C GLY A 201 -10.98 -2.66 -5.21
N HIS A 202 -10.29 -1.51 -5.26
CA HIS A 202 -8.94 -1.38 -5.83
C HIS A 202 -8.84 -2.00 -7.24
N ARG A 203 -9.89 -1.85 -8.06
CA ARG A 203 -9.99 -2.51 -9.36
C ARG A 203 -8.99 -1.98 -10.38
N THR A 204 -8.42 -0.82 -10.11
CA THR A 204 -7.40 -0.13 -10.92
C THR A 204 -5.99 -0.67 -10.74
N ASN A 205 -5.79 -1.71 -9.92
CA ASN A 205 -4.51 -2.43 -9.82
C ASN A 205 -4.65 -3.90 -10.21
N ASP A 206 -3.56 -4.48 -10.71
CA ASP A 206 -3.44 -5.91 -10.92
C ASP A 206 -3.01 -6.59 -9.62
N THR A 207 -3.92 -7.36 -9.06
CA THR A 207 -3.65 -8.25 -7.92
C THR A 207 -3.67 -9.67 -8.44
N CYS A 208 -2.52 -10.38 -8.40
CA CYS A 208 -2.35 -11.63 -9.15
C CYS A 208 -2.12 -12.85 -8.27
N GLN A 209 -2.48 -14.00 -8.83
CA GLN A 209 -1.93 -15.29 -8.42
C GLN A 209 -0.73 -15.62 -9.30
N ILE A 210 0.38 -16.04 -8.66
CA ILE A 210 1.64 -16.35 -9.33
C ILE A 210 1.99 -17.81 -9.02
N ALA A 211 2.26 -18.60 -10.05
CA ALA A 211 2.92 -19.90 -9.92
C ALA A 211 4.41 -19.73 -10.18
N LEU A 212 5.21 -20.36 -9.35
CA LEU A 212 6.66 -20.50 -9.51
C LEU A 212 6.91 -21.97 -9.85
N GLU A 213 7.37 -22.21 -11.09
CA GLU A 213 7.53 -23.54 -11.68
C GLU A 213 8.97 -23.65 -12.19
N ASP A 214 9.83 -24.25 -11.38
CA ASP A 214 11.29 -24.35 -11.62
C ASP A 214 11.95 -22.99 -11.95
N LEU A 215 11.52 -21.93 -11.26
CA LEU A 215 12.08 -20.60 -11.45
C LEU A 215 13.52 -20.56 -10.97
N GLU A 216 14.44 -20.41 -11.91
CA GLU A 216 15.87 -20.30 -11.63
C GLU A 216 16.24 -18.86 -11.23
N VAL A 217 16.85 -18.72 -10.05
CA VAL A 217 17.33 -17.44 -9.52
C VAL A 217 18.81 -17.57 -9.15
N PRO A 218 19.73 -16.79 -9.73
CA PRO A 218 21.14 -16.81 -9.36
C PRO A 218 21.36 -16.63 -7.85
N ALA A 219 22.29 -17.36 -7.25
CA ALA A 219 22.60 -17.24 -5.82
C ALA A 219 23.04 -15.81 -5.43
N ALA A 220 23.66 -15.08 -6.36
CA ALA A 220 24.01 -13.67 -6.20
C ALA A 220 22.80 -12.74 -6.04
N ASN A 221 21.59 -13.21 -6.33
CA ASN A 221 20.34 -12.48 -6.16
C ASN A 221 19.63 -12.81 -4.82
N LEU A 222 20.24 -13.60 -3.94
CA LEU A 222 19.78 -13.75 -2.56
C LEU A 222 19.88 -12.39 -1.85
N LEU A 223 18.78 -11.91 -1.31
CA LEU A 223 18.71 -10.64 -0.60
C LEU A 223 19.03 -10.86 0.88
N GLY A 224 20.10 -10.25 1.37
CA GLY A 224 20.64 -10.53 2.70
C GLY A 224 21.38 -11.87 2.77
N GLN A 225 21.26 -12.58 3.89
CA GLN A 225 21.86 -13.90 4.11
C GLN A 225 20.80 -15.02 4.06
N PRO A 226 21.16 -16.29 3.82
CA PRO A 226 20.24 -17.41 3.99
C PRO A 226 19.58 -17.35 5.38
N GLY A 227 18.25 -17.48 5.44
CA GLY A 227 17.50 -17.41 6.70
C GLY A 227 17.04 -16.01 7.10
N ASP A 228 17.47 -14.94 6.43
CA ASP A 228 17.07 -13.57 6.71
C ASP A 228 15.66 -13.20 6.20
N GLY A 229 15.01 -14.06 5.43
CA GLY A 229 13.76 -13.72 4.73
C GLY A 229 12.66 -13.18 5.64
N LEU A 230 12.40 -13.83 6.78
CA LEU A 230 11.38 -13.33 7.70
C LEU A 230 11.78 -11.99 8.35
N ARG A 231 13.04 -11.81 8.69
CA ARG A 231 13.55 -10.53 9.22
C ARG A 231 13.37 -9.40 8.21
N ILE A 232 13.73 -9.63 6.94
CA ILE A 232 13.55 -8.67 5.84
C ILE A 232 12.07 -8.39 5.61
N ALA A 233 11.20 -9.40 5.63
CA ALA A 233 9.78 -9.23 5.48
C ALA A 233 9.21 -8.33 6.58
N LEU A 234 9.55 -8.59 7.85
CA LEU A 234 9.00 -7.90 9.02
C LEU A 234 9.60 -6.51 9.26
N ALA A 235 10.85 -6.27 8.86
CA ALA A 235 11.54 -4.99 9.11
C ALA A 235 10.81 -3.77 8.53
N ALA A 236 10.14 -3.94 7.38
CA ALA A 236 9.37 -2.87 6.74
C ALA A 236 7.87 -2.88 7.09
N MET A 237 7.38 -3.84 7.90
CA MET A 237 5.92 -3.97 8.18
C MET A 237 5.34 -2.75 8.89
N ASP A 238 6.10 -2.08 9.76
CA ASP A 238 5.61 -0.85 10.39
C ASP A 238 5.40 0.26 9.35
N SER A 239 6.27 0.34 8.34
CA SER A 239 6.14 1.30 7.24
C SER A 239 4.88 1.03 6.40
N THR A 240 4.62 -0.24 6.05
CA THR A 240 3.43 -0.59 5.25
C THR A 240 2.13 -0.37 6.02
N ARG A 241 2.12 -0.60 7.35
CA ARG A 241 0.95 -0.29 8.20
C ARG A 241 0.62 1.20 8.20
N VAL A 242 1.64 2.07 8.32
CA VAL A 242 1.43 3.52 8.30
C VAL A 242 1.01 3.99 6.91
N ALA A 243 1.57 3.41 5.84
CA ALA A 243 1.13 3.68 4.47
C ALA A 243 -0.33 3.25 4.23
N ALA A 244 -0.75 2.08 4.76
CA ALA A 244 -2.16 1.66 4.72
C ALA A 244 -3.08 2.62 5.51
N ALA A 245 -2.61 3.19 6.63
CA ALA A 245 -3.35 4.22 7.37
C ALA A 245 -3.50 5.51 6.54
N ALA A 246 -2.42 5.99 5.93
CA ALA A 246 -2.46 7.17 5.06
C ALA A 246 -3.39 6.96 3.85
N GLN A 247 -3.35 5.78 3.27
CA GLN A 247 -4.24 5.38 2.17
C GLN A 247 -5.72 5.40 2.59
N ALA A 248 -6.03 4.83 3.75
CA ALA A 248 -7.38 4.83 4.33
C ALA A 248 -7.89 6.26 4.61
N ILE A 249 -7.00 7.15 5.06
CA ILE A 249 -7.31 8.57 5.28
C ILE A 249 -7.63 9.27 3.95
N GLY A 250 -6.83 9.04 2.90
CA GLY A 250 -7.08 9.63 1.58
C GLY A 250 -8.43 9.24 0.98
N VAL A 251 -8.79 7.96 1.05
CA VAL A 251 -10.11 7.46 0.59
C VAL A 251 -11.25 8.06 1.42
N ALA A 252 -11.11 8.11 2.74
CA ALA A 252 -12.11 8.72 3.63
C ALA A 252 -12.29 10.23 3.34
N GLN A 253 -11.20 10.93 3.07
CA GLN A 253 -11.21 12.35 2.70
C GLN A 253 -11.96 12.57 1.37
N ALA A 254 -11.75 11.71 0.36
CA ALA A 254 -12.45 11.78 -0.92
C ALA A 254 -13.96 11.54 -0.72
N ALA A 255 -14.33 10.54 0.07
CA ALA A 255 -15.72 10.25 0.40
C ALA A 255 -16.40 11.41 1.16
N HIS A 256 -15.72 12.01 2.13
CA HIS A 256 -16.21 13.17 2.87
C HIS A 256 -16.38 14.39 1.95
N ALA A 257 -15.41 14.68 1.08
CA ALA A 257 -15.46 15.79 0.14
C ALA A 257 -16.66 15.66 -0.83
N ALA A 258 -16.89 14.46 -1.38
CA ALA A 258 -18.03 14.16 -2.23
C ALA A 258 -19.37 14.36 -1.49
N ALA A 259 -19.46 13.82 -0.25
CA ALA A 259 -20.67 13.95 0.57
C ALA A 259 -20.97 15.42 0.95
N LEU A 260 -19.94 16.21 1.25
CA LEU A 260 -20.07 17.62 1.57
C LEU A 260 -20.53 18.43 0.36
N ALA A 261 -19.97 18.19 -0.83
CA ALA A 261 -20.39 18.83 -2.06
C ALA A 261 -21.86 18.51 -2.38
N TYR A 262 -22.21 17.23 -2.37
CA TYR A 262 -23.58 16.79 -2.59
C TYR A 262 -24.57 17.39 -1.58
N ALA A 263 -24.22 17.45 -0.30
CA ALA A 263 -25.10 17.98 0.74
C ALA A 263 -25.38 19.49 0.61
N ARG A 264 -24.47 20.25 -0.02
CA ARG A 264 -24.64 21.68 -0.31
C ARG A 264 -25.60 21.94 -1.49
N GLU A 265 -25.66 21.02 -2.44
CA GLU A 265 -26.43 21.18 -3.68
C GLU A 265 -27.83 20.52 -3.58
N ARG A 266 -27.89 19.32 -2.96
CA ARG A 266 -29.13 18.55 -2.87
C ARG A 266 -30.17 19.25 -1.99
N GLN A 267 -31.35 19.46 -2.54
CA GLN A 267 -32.48 20.04 -1.83
C GLN A 267 -33.45 18.98 -1.31
N ALA A 268 -33.91 19.15 -0.08
CA ALA A 268 -35.00 18.37 0.52
C ALA A 268 -35.70 19.22 1.59
N PHE A 269 -37.03 19.10 1.69
CA PHE A 269 -37.85 19.88 2.62
C PHE A 269 -37.62 21.40 2.51
N GLY A 270 -37.44 21.90 1.27
CA GLY A 270 -37.34 23.32 0.94
C GLY A 270 -35.97 23.96 1.19
N LYS A 271 -34.92 23.21 1.49
CA LYS A 271 -33.56 23.72 1.73
C LYS A 271 -32.45 22.69 1.40
N PRO A 272 -31.17 23.13 1.23
CA PRO A 272 -30.05 22.23 1.09
C PRO A 272 -29.98 21.22 2.25
N ILE A 273 -29.67 19.96 1.94
CA ILE A 273 -29.70 18.94 2.99
C ILE A 273 -28.64 19.15 4.09
N ILE A 274 -27.57 19.90 3.82
CA ILE A 274 -26.57 20.28 4.83
C ILE A 274 -27.16 21.10 5.97
N GLU A 275 -28.26 21.81 5.74
CA GLU A 275 -28.96 22.62 6.76
C GLU A 275 -29.84 21.76 7.70
N HIS A 276 -29.99 20.48 7.43
CA HIS A 276 -30.61 19.55 8.36
C HIS A 276 -29.58 19.07 9.36
N GLN A 277 -29.87 19.24 10.66
CA GLN A 277 -28.94 18.96 11.75
C GLN A 277 -28.36 17.55 11.72
N ALA A 278 -29.16 16.53 11.37
CA ALA A 278 -28.72 15.15 11.25
C ALA A 278 -27.65 14.95 10.16
N VAL A 279 -27.72 15.70 9.05
CA VAL A 279 -26.71 15.65 7.97
C VAL A 279 -25.47 16.45 8.38
N ALA A 280 -25.66 17.66 8.94
CA ALA A 280 -24.55 18.49 9.40
C ALA A 280 -23.70 17.80 10.47
N PHE A 281 -24.33 17.14 11.44
CA PHE A 281 -23.63 16.41 12.50
C PHE A 281 -22.85 15.22 11.93
N ARG A 282 -23.43 14.46 11.01
CA ARG A 282 -22.73 13.34 10.35
C ARG A 282 -21.49 13.81 9.60
N LEU A 283 -21.55 14.92 8.86
CA LEU A 283 -20.40 15.52 8.19
C LEU A 283 -19.32 15.98 9.18
N ALA A 284 -19.73 16.58 10.30
CA ALA A 284 -18.81 17.00 11.35
C ALA A 284 -18.09 15.80 12.03
N GLU A 285 -18.83 14.72 12.30
CA GLU A 285 -18.27 13.49 12.84
C GLU A 285 -17.26 12.84 11.85
N MET A 286 -17.59 12.78 10.55
CA MET A 286 -16.69 12.28 9.51
C MET A 286 -15.39 13.09 9.49
N ALA A 287 -15.48 14.42 9.46
CA ALA A 287 -14.31 15.32 9.45
C ALA A 287 -13.44 15.12 10.70
N THR A 288 -14.06 15.01 11.89
CA THR A 288 -13.36 14.80 13.15
C THR A 288 -12.59 13.47 13.15
N GLN A 289 -13.23 12.38 12.72
CA GLN A 289 -12.59 11.05 12.68
C GLN A 289 -11.43 11.00 11.69
N ILE A 290 -11.56 11.62 10.52
CA ILE A 290 -10.48 11.74 9.52
C ILE A 290 -9.29 12.48 10.14
N GLU A 291 -9.53 13.60 10.81
CA GLU A 291 -8.45 14.40 11.40
C GLU A 291 -7.74 13.67 12.54
N VAL A 292 -8.46 12.96 13.40
CA VAL A 292 -7.84 12.11 14.45
C VAL A 292 -6.95 11.04 13.84
N ALA A 293 -7.42 10.35 12.79
CA ALA A 293 -6.62 9.34 12.07
C ALA A 293 -5.36 9.97 11.45
N ARG A 294 -5.50 11.13 10.81
CA ARG A 294 -4.39 11.87 10.19
C ARG A 294 -3.32 12.25 11.19
N GLN A 295 -3.71 12.82 12.33
CA GLN A 295 -2.76 13.21 13.37
C GLN A 295 -2.00 12.00 13.92
N MET A 296 -2.65 10.86 14.13
CA MET A 296 -2.00 9.63 14.56
C MET A 296 -1.03 9.11 13.48
N CYS A 297 -1.43 9.10 12.22
CA CYS A 297 -0.58 8.71 11.09
C CYS A 297 0.67 9.60 11.00
N HIS A 298 0.50 10.92 11.05
CA HIS A 298 1.61 11.88 11.00
C HIS A 298 2.53 11.77 12.22
N HIS A 299 1.98 11.51 13.42
CA HIS A 299 2.79 11.26 14.61
C HIS A 299 3.72 10.06 14.40
N VAL A 300 3.18 8.94 13.95
CA VAL A 300 3.97 7.74 13.67
C VAL A 300 5.01 7.98 12.56
N ALA A 301 4.62 8.73 11.51
CA ALA A 301 5.55 9.07 10.44
C ALA A 301 6.76 9.85 10.96
N ARG A 302 6.56 10.80 11.88
CA ARG A 302 7.67 11.54 12.52
C ARG A 302 8.55 10.64 13.40
N LEU A 303 7.95 9.72 14.17
CA LEU A 303 8.72 8.75 14.95
C LEU A 303 9.63 7.91 14.04
N LYS A 304 9.10 7.46 12.88
CA LYS A 304 9.90 6.70 11.90
C LYS A 304 11.02 7.55 11.28
N SER A 305 10.74 8.78 10.90
CA SER A 305 11.76 9.70 10.36
C SER A 305 12.87 9.95 11.40
N ALA A 306 12.54 9.94 12.68
CA ALA A 306 13.50 10.07 13.78
C ALA A 306 14.20 8.74 14.16
N GLY A 307 13.94 7.63 13.46
CA GLY A 307 14.52 6.32 13.77
C GLY A 307 13.98 5.68 15.07
N VAL A 308 12.87 6.19 15.60
CA VAL A 308 12.27 5.68 16.84
C VAL A 308 11.43 4.43 16.55
N ARG A 309 11.60 3.39 17.38
CA ARG A 309 10.76 2.19 17.31
C ARG A 309 9.31 2.55 17.66
N CYS A 310 8.35 2.21 16.78
CA CYS A 310 6.96 2.63 16.91
C CYS A 310 5.96 1.53 16.46
N VAL A 311 6.23 0.27 16.80
CA VAL A 311 5.38 -0.90 16.42
C VAL A 311 3.95 -0.74 16.93
N LYS A 312 3.80 -0.33 18.21
CA LYS A 312 2.50 -0.11 18.85
C LYS A 312 1.75 1.03 18.15
N GLU A 313 2.38 2.16 18.00
CA GLU A 313 1.81 3.36 17.40
C GLU A 313 1.41 3.13 15.93
N ALA A 314 2.26 2.44 15.15
CA ALA A 314 1.96 2.05 13.76
C ALA A 314 0.74 1.12 13.68
N SER A 315 0.65 0.16 14.61
CA SER A 315 -0.50 -0.73 14.68
C SER A 315 -1.78 -0.01 15.09
N MET A 316 -1.71 0.94 16.04
CA MET A 316 -2.85 1.79 16.44
C MET A 316 -3.31 2.69 15.29
N ALA A 317 -2.39 3.33 14.57
CA ALA A 317 -2.70 4.18 13.43
C ALA A 317 -3.44 3.40 12.34
N LYS A 318 -2.91 2.21 11.96
CA LYS A 318 -3.53 1.35 10.95
C LYS A 318 -4.91 0.85 11.38
N LEU A 319 -5.03 0.35 12.61
CA LEU A 319 -6.29 -0.17 13.15
C LEU A 319 -7.38 0.89 13.11
N PHE A 320 -7.10 2.08 13.66
CA PHE A 320 -8.08 3.17 13.72
C PHE A 320 -8.43 3.69 12.33
N ALA A 321 -7.43 3.97 11.47
CA ALA A 321 -7.67 4.52 10.14
C ALA A 321 -8.47 3.56 9.24
N ALA A 322 -8.20 2.26 9.30
CA ALA A 322 -8.92 1.25 8.52
C ALA A 322 -10.41 1.16 8.91
N GLU A 323 -10.73 1.15 10.21
CA GLU A 323 -12.13 1.13 10.68
C GLU A 323 -12.84 2.47 10.41
N MET A 324 -12.14 3.58 10.61
CA MET A 324 -12.62 4.93 10.35
C MET A 324 -13.01 5.10 8.87
N SER A 325 -12.14 4.67 7.95
CA SER A 325 -12.37 4.83 6.51
C SER A 325 -13.66 4.15 6.05
N GLU A 326 -13.91 2.90 6.48
CA GLU A 326 -15.16 2.20 6.14
C GLU A 326 -16.38 2.92 6.71
N LYS A 327 -16.34 3.39 7.95
CA LYS A 327 -17.43 4.14 8.59
C LYS A 327 -17.72 5.45 7.83
N VAL A 328 -16.69 6.19 7.46
CA VAL A 328 -16.81 7.45 6.73
C VAL A 328 -17.38 7.21 5.33
N CYS A 329 -16.89 6.21 4.61
CA CYS A 329 -17.41 5.88 3.27
C CYS A 329 -18.86 5.41 3.33
N SER A 330 -19.25 4.62 4.33
CA SER A 330 -20.66 4.24 4.58
C SER A 330 -21.54 5.45 4.88
N ALA A 331 -21.05 6.40 5.69
CA ALA A 331 -21.77 7.64 5.99
C ALA A 331 -21.93 8.53 4.75
N ALA A 332 -20.94 8.55 3.85
CA ALA A 332 -21.03 9.28 2.58
C ALA A 332 -22.12 8.70 1.67
N ILE A 333 -22.21 7.37 1.54
CA ILE A 333 -23.33 6.71 0.82
C ILE A 333 -24.66 7.13 1.44
N GLN A 334 -24.78 7.10 2.77
CA GLN A 334 -26.02 7.44 3.46
C GLN A 334 -26.45 8.91 3.21
N ILE A 335 -25.50 9.86 3.12
CA ILE A 335 -25.79 11.26 2.81
C ILE A 335 -26.31 11.41 1.38
N HIS A 336 -25.78 10.63 0.42
CA HIS A 336 -26.27 10.63 -0.97
C HIS A 336 -27.63 9.93 -1.13
N GLY A 337 -28.07 9.13 -0.15
CA GLY A 337 -29.29 8.36 -0.24
C GLY A 337 -29.27 7.37 -1.40
N GLY A 338 -30.33 7.26 -2.19
CA GLY A 338 -30.39 6.36 -3.35
C GLY A 338 -29.30 6.60 -4.39
N TYR A 339 -28.86 7.84 -4.57
CA TYR A 339 -27.74 8.19 -5.46
C TYR A 339 -26.36 7.70 -4.94
N GLY A 340 -26.22 7.41 -3.66
CA GLY A 340 -25.00 6.81 -3.11
C GLY A 340 -24.90 5.30 -3.38
N TYR A 341 -25.99 4.67 -3.84
CA TYR A 341 -26.06 3.23 -4.11
C TYR A 341 -25.86 2.88 -5.59
N VAL A 342 -25.80 3.87 -6.46
CA VAL A 342 -25.60 3.72 -7.91
C VAL A 342 -24.24 4.27 -8.32
N SER A 343 -23.69 3.77 -9.43
CA SER A 343 -22.32 4.07 -9.88
C SER A 343 -22.17 5.45 -10.56
N ASP A 344 -23.20 6.27 -10.61
CA ASP A 344 -23.15 7.65 -11.14
C ASP A 344 -22.39 8.60 -10.19
N PHE A 345 -22.27 8.22 -8.91
CA PHE A 345 -21.53 8.96 -7.89
C PHE A 345 -20.39 8.10 -7.33
N PRO A 346 -19.25 8.70 -6.96
CA PRO A 346 -18.04 7.93 -6.62
C PRO A 346 -18.08 7.28 -5.23
N VAL A 347 -19.08 7.58 -4.39
CA VAL A 347 -19.09 7.17 -2.98
C VAL A 347 -19.24 5.65 -2.79
N GLU A 348 -19.90 4.95 -3.72
CA GLU A 348 -19.98 3.49 -3.70
C GLU A 348 -18.62 2.84 -3.97
N LYS A 349 -17.83 3.43 -4.90
CA LYS A 349 -16.45 3.01 -5.17
C LYS A 349 -15.57 3.18 -3.92
N TYR A 350 -15.63 4.34 -3.27
CA TYR A 350 -14.86 4.60 -2.05
C TYR A 350 -15.18 3.60 -0.93
N TYR A 351 -16.45 3.22 -0.79
CA TYR A 351 -16.85 2.20 0.18
C TYR A 351 -16.27 0.82 -0.15
N ARG A 352 -16.30 0.41 -1.42
CA ARG A 352 -15.69 -0.85 -1.87
C ARG A 352 -14.18 -0.84 -1.66
N ASP A 353 -13.52 0.26 -1.97
CA ASP A 353 -12.08 0.44 -1.78
C ASP A 353 -11.68 0.42 -0.28
N ALA A 354 -12.47 1.06 0.57
CA ALA A 354 -12.18 1.14 2.01
C ALA A 354 -12.15 -0.22 2.71
N ARG A 355 -12.90 -1.22 2.22
CA ARG A 355 -13.06 -2.49 2.92
C ARG A 355 -11.76 -3.28 3.08
N VAL A 356 -10.85 -3.20 2.12
CA VAL A 356 -9.60 -3.97 2.14
C VAL A 356 -8.61 -3.49 3.21
N PHE A 357 -8.71 -2.23 3.66
CA PHE A 357 -7.79 -1.69 4.67
C PHE A 357 -7.81 -2.44 5.99
N GLN A 358 -8.90 -3.12 6.33
CA GLN A 358 -8.98 -3.97 7.51
C GLN A 358 -8.34 -5.36 7.31
N ILE A 359 -7.97 -5.73 6.08
CA ILE A 359 -7.55 -7.08 5.70
C ILE A 359 -6.04 -7.13 5.43
N TYR A 360 -5.52 -6.30 4.53
CA TYR A 360 -4.12 -6.37 4.09
C TYR A 360 -3.16 -5.65 5.06
N ASP A 361 -1.86 -5.80 4.83
CA ASP A 361 -0.77 -5.27 5.67
C ASP A 361 -0.89 -5.68 7.16
N GLY A 362 -1.45 -6.88 7.37
CA GLY A 362 -1.85 -7.42 8.66
C GLY A 362 -3.28 -7.01 9.02
N THR A 363 -4.15 -8.01 9.22
CA THR A 363 -5.56 -7.77 9.57
C THR A 363 -5.69 -6.92 10.84
N ASN A 364 -6.86 -6.34 11.07
CA ASN A 364 -7.12 -5.59 12.29
C ASN A 364 -6.92 -6.43 13.55
N GLU A 365 -7.18 -7.75 13.49
CA GLU A 365 -6.90 -8.70 14.58
C GLU A 365 -5.41 -8.81 14.84
N VAL A 366 -4.58 -8.88 13.79
CA VAL A 366 -3.11 -8.86 13.92
C VAL A 366 -2.64 -7.55 14.56
N GLN A 367 -3.22 -6.40 14.21
CA GLN A 367 -2.88 -5.13 14.86
C GLN A 367 -3.19 -5.18 16.35
N LYS A 368 -4.37 -5.69 16.74
CA LYS A 368 -4.75 -5.85 18.16
C LYS A 368 -3.78 -6.77 18.92
N ILE A 369 -3.34 -7.87 18.30
CA ILE A 369 -2.32 -8.76 18.88
C ILE A 369 -1.01 -8.01 19.11
N LEU A 370 -0.56 -7.21 18.15
CA LEU A 370 0.69 -6.47 18.26
C LEU A 370 0.62 -5.39 19.35
N ILE A 371 -0.48 -4.62 19.38
CA ILE A 371 -0.72 -3.62 20.42
C ILE A 371 -0.70 -4.28 21.81
N SER A 372 -1.44 -5.38 21.98
CA SER A 372 -1.52 -6.08 23.28
C SER A 372 -0.15 -6.62 23.75
N ARG A 373 0.67 -7.12 22.81
CA ARG A 373 2.04 -7.58 23.11
C ARG A 373 2.96 -6.45 23.58
N GLU A 374 2.90 -5.30 22.91
CA GLU A 374 3.70 -4.13 23.32
C GLU A 374 3.26 -3.59 24.69
N LEU A 375 1.94 -3.52 24.96
CA LEU A 375 1.41 -3.15 26.25
C LEU A 375 1.85 -4.12 27.36
N SER A 376 1.77 -5.43 27.13
CA SER A 376 2.21 -6.46 28.09
C SER A 376 3.71 -6.42 28.34
N ALA A 377 4.50 -5.94 27.38
CA ALA A 377 5.96 -5.77 27.54
C ALA A 377 6.34 -4.43 28.19
N GLY A 378 5.36 -3.59 28.59
CA GLY A 378 5.60 -2.26 29.16
C GLY A 378 6.14 -1.23 28.17
N ARG A 379 5.83 -1.39 26.89
CA ARG A 379 6.31 -0.56 25.79
C ARG A 379 5.19 0.18 25.08
#